data_e8e9668312ee72525ec808a53b22b854
#
_entry.id   e8e9668312ee72525ec808a53b22b854
#
_cell.length_a   1.000
_cell.length_b   1.000
_cell.length_c   1.000
_cell.angle_alpha   90.00
_cell.angle_beta   90.00
_cell.angle_gamma   90.00
#
_symmetry.space_group_name_H-M   'P 1'
#
loop_
_entity.id
_entity.type
_entity.pdbx_description
1 polymer ?
#
loop_
_entity_poly.entity_id
_entity_poly.type
_entity_poly.pdbx_seq_one_letter_code
_entity_poly.pdbx_strand_id
1 'polypeptide(L)'
;MENMAHTREELAYLQSMSLDSKIEFTKRRIRGWYESWVKYEIYNTKTGKSRFVTGREGELPKLRKNEECDPWDAEAGQVFVSFSGGKDSTVLLHIARQLYPDIEAVFVNTGLEYPEIQQFVKSFENVTILRPKMRFDEVLKTYGYPIISKDIAKTIHYAKQNNAKWAWDMLNGINGRNGKPSEYRKQRYGKYKPLTQVDFKCSDCCCLVMKENPLREIEKTKKPIIGILACESERRTDAWLKTGCNAFESKEPKSKPMSFWTEQDVLQYIKRFDIPIASVYGDIVYAKDAEQTRLEDFGIDGVGSDKLVTTGCDRTGCIFCAFGCHLDREPSKFQRLKETHPRQYEYCIGGGEYDENGIWKPNKQGLGMGHVFDELNKIYGDGFIKYH
;
A
#
# COMPACT_ATOMS: atom_id res chain seq x y z
N MET A 1 -7.90 25.02 8.30
CA MET A 1 -7.25 23.91 9.02
C MET A 1 -8.29 22.81 9.06
N GLU A 2 -8.02 21.64 8.46
CA GLU A 2 -8.92 20.49 8.62
C GLU A 2 -8.91 20.08 10.10
N ASN A 3 -10.07 19.82 10.70
CA ASN A 3 -10.18 19.34 12.07
C ASN A 3 -9.43 18.01 12.19
N MET A 4 -8.27 18.03 12.84
CA MET A 4 -7.56 16.82 13.23
C MET A 4 -8.16 16.31 14.53
N ALA A 5 -8.55 15.02 14.54
CA ALA A 5 -9.12 14.37 15.72
C ALA A 5 -8.04 14.00 16.76
N HIS A 6 -6.77 13.91 16.35
CA HIS A 6 -5.62 13.49 17.14
C HIS A 6 -4.42 14.40 16.93
N THR A 7 -3.46 14.36 17.88
CA THR A 7 -2.24 15.18 17.84
C THR A 7 -0.99 14.34 17.57
N ARG A 8 0.13 15.01 17.23
CA ARG A 8 1.43 14.35 17.07
C ARG A 8 1.98 13.85 18.40
N GLU A 9 1.68 14.56 19.49
CA GLU A 9 2.06 14.19 20.85
C GLU A 9 1.36 12.90 21.29
N GLU A 10 0.07 12.75 20.98
CA GLU A 10 -0.67 11.49 21.22
C GLU A 10 -0.05 10.33 20.43
N LEU A 11 0.29 10.52 19.16
CA LEU A 11 0.96 9.50 18.36
C LEU A 11 2.32 9.12 18.96
N ALA A 12 3.14 10.11 19.32
CA ALA A 12 4.44 9.91 19.92
C ALA A 12 4.34 9.16 21.26
N TYR A 13 3.34 9.50 22.09
CA TYR A 13 3.05 8.78 23.34
C TYR A 13 2.71 7.30 23.05
N LEU A 14 1.83 7.01 22.12
CA LEU A 14 1.49 5.64 21.75
C LEU A 14 2.71 4.88 21.19
N GLN A 15 3.56 5.56 20.43
CA GLN A 15 4.80 4.99 19.90
C GLN A 15 5.85 4.71 20.97
N SER A 16 5.82 5.41 22.10
CA SER A 16 6.73 5.19 23.24
C SER A 16 6.29 4.08 24.20
N MET A 17 5.07 3.54 24.04
CA MET A 17 4.56 2.45 24.88
C MET A 17 5.39 1.17 24.75
N SER A 18 5.40 0.34 25.77
CA SER A 18 5.98 -1.00 25.70
C SER A 18 5.29 -1.87 24.65
N LEU A 19 6.00 -2.86 24.11
CA LEU A 19 5.43 -3.78 23.11
C LEU A 19 4.16 -4.48 23.64
N ASP A 20 4.15 -4.91 24.90
CA ASP A 20 2.98 -5.56 25.50
C ASP A 20 1.77 -4.62 25.56
N SER A 21 1.98 -3.36 25.95
CA SER A 21 0.93 -2.34 25.95
C SER A 21 0.40 -2.08 24.55
N LYS A 22 1.28 -2.05 23.54
CA LYS A 22 0.89 -1.89 22.13
C LYS A 22 0.09 -3.08 21.61
N ILE A 23 0.45 -4.31 22.00
CA ILE A 23 -0.29 -5.52 21.64
C ILE A 23 -1.71 -5.45 22.20
N GLU A 24 -1.87 -5.15 23.50
CA GLU A 24 -3.19 -5.08 24.11
C GLU A 24 -4.05 -3.91 23.58
N PHE A 25 -3.42 -2.77 23.27
CA PHE A 25 -4.12 -1.67 22.61
C PHE A 25 -4.58 -2.05 21.20
N THR A 26 -3.74 -2.75 20.45
CA THR A 26 -4.06 -3.27 19.12
C THR A 26 -5.22 -4.26 19.18
N LYS A 27 -5.21 -5.20 20.11
CA LYS A 27 -6.30 -6.16 20.34
C LYS A 27 -7.62 -5.44 20.65
N ARG A 28 -7.61 -4.41 21.49
CA ARG A 28 -8.82 -3.60 21.78
C ARG A 28 -9.36 -2.90 20.52
N ARG A 29 -8.48 -2.38 19.65
CA ARG A 29 -8.90 -1.75 18.38
C ARG A 29 -9.49 -2.75 17.39
N ILE A 30 -8.93 -3.95 17.35
CA ILE A 30 -9.46 -5.05 16.52
C ILE A 30 -10.83 -5.50 17.04
N ARG A 31 -11.01 -5.72 18.37
CA ARG A 31 -12.30 -6.07 18.97
C ARG A 31 -13.36 -5.04 18.65
N GLY A 32 -13.10 -3.77 18.93
CA GLY A 32 -14.06 -2.70 18.65
C GLY A 32 -14.41 -2.57 17.18
N TRP A 33 -13.48 -2.89 16.27
CA TRP A 33 -13.79 -2.93 14.83
C TRP A 33 -14.62 -4.13 14.46
N TYR A 34 -14.30 -5.32 14.97
CA TYR A 34 -14.99 -6.58 14.72
C TYR A 34 -16.44 -6.54 15.20
N GLU A 35 -16.67 -6.07 16.41
CA GLU A 35 -17.99 -5.97 17.04
C GLU A 35 -18.86 -4.90 16.36
N SER A 36 -18.26 -3.82 15.87
CA SER A 36 -19.01 -2.72 15.24
C SER A 36 -19.55 -3.01 13.83
N TRP A 37 -19.07 -4.05 13.16
CA TRP A 37 -19.55 -4.38 11.81
C TRP A 37 -20.34 -5.68 11.82
N VAL A 38 -21.65 -5.55 11.54
CA VAL A 38 -22.62 -6.63 11.65
C VAL A 38 -23.35 -6.86 10.34
N LYS A 39 -23.84 -8.09 10.15
CA LYS A 39 -24.70 -8.47 9.04
C LYS A 39 -26.13 -8.51 9.54
N TYR A 40 -26.99 -7.68 8.97
CA TYR A 40 -28.42 -7.67 9.19
C TYR A 40 -29.11 -8.55 8.16
N GLU A 41 -30.04 -9.39 8.60
CA GLU A 41 -31.01 -10.03 7.73
C GLU A 41 -32.24 -9.13 7.61
N ILE A 42 -32.61 -8.79 6.38
CA ILE A 42 -33.81 -8.00 6.07
C ILE A 42 -34.78 -8.93 5.35
N TYR A 43 -35.91 -9.16 5.99
CA TYR A 43 -36.98 -10.01 5.49
C TYR A 43 -38.07 -9.20 4.78
N ASN A 44 -38.50 -9.64 3.60
CA ASN A 44 -39.61 -9.04 2.90
C ASN A 44 -40.93 -9.82 3.17
N THR A 45 -41.81 -9.23 3.94
CA THR A 45 -43.07 -9.84 4.41
C THR A 45 -44.04 -10.21 3.28
N LYS A 46 -43.92 -9.54 2.11
CA LYS A 46 -44.78 -9.81 0.96
C LYS A 46 -44.27 -10.96 0.08
N THR A 47 -42.95 -11.07 -0.08
CA THR A 47 -42.35 -12.05 -1.00
C THR A 47 -41.78 -13.27 -0.30
N GLY A 48 -41.63 -13.24 1.03
CA GLY A 48 -41.02 -14.30 1.82
C GLY A 48 -39.51 -14.44 1.60
N LYS A 49 -38.84 -13.45 0.99
CA LYS A 49 -37.42 -13.49 0.68
C LYS A 49 -36.60 -12.60 1.61
N SER A 50 -35.42 -13.09 2.01
CA SER A 50 -34.46 -12.32 2.77
C SER A 50 -33.36 -11.76 1.87
N ARG A 51 -32.80 -10.62 2.30
CA ARG A 51 -31.52 -10.08 1.81
C ARG A 51 -30.63 -9.69 2.98
N PHE A 52 -29.33 -9.73 2.78
CA PHE A 52 -28.36 -9.37 3.82
C PHE A 52 -27.70 -8.03 3.53
N VAL A 53 -27.46 -7.25 4.58
CA VAL A 53 -26.80 -5.94 4.50
C VAL A 53 -25.79 -5.82 5.63
N THR A 54 -24.58 -5.41 5.31
CA THR A 54 -23.57 -5.05 6.32
C THR A 54 -23.77 -3.59 6.75
N GLY A 55 -23.83 -3.36 8.04
CA GLY A 55 -23.97 -2.06 8.67
C GLY A 55 -23.21 -1.96 9.98
N ARG A 56 -23.34 -0.83 10.65
CA ARG A 56 -22.80 -0.67 12.01
C ARG A 56 -23.81 -1.22 13.02
N GLU A 57 -23.26 -1.81 14.08
CA GLU A 57 -24.07 -2.22 15.22
C GLU A 57 -24.87 -1.04 15.76
N GLY A 58 -26.13 -1.25 16.03
CA GLY A 58 -27.06 -0.22 16.51
C GLY A 58 -27.58 0.75 15.43
N GLU A 59 -27.07 0.71 14.20
CA GLU A 59 -27.54 1.51 13.08
C GLU A 59 -28.42 0.66 12.15
N LEU A 60 -29.75 0.79 12.26
CA LEU A 60 -30.65 0.03 11.41
C LEU A 60 -30.44 0.33 9.92
N PRO A 61 -30.40 -0.70 9.07
CA PRO A 61 -30.29 -0.51 7.64
C PRO A 61 -31.54 0.13 7.06
N LYS A 62 -31.39 0.83 5.93
CA LYS A 62 -32.56 1.39 5.22
C LYS A 62 -33.49 0.27 4.72
N LEU A 63 -34.68 0.25 5.23
CA LEU A 63 -35.73 -0.69 4.84
C LEU A 63 -36.51 -0.14 3.64
N ARG A 64 -36.89 -1.05 2.73
CA ARG A 64 -37.84 -0.80 1.63
C ARG A 64 -39.26 -1.11 2.08
N LYS A 65 -40.24 -0.78 1.24
CA LYS A 65 -41.65 -1.12 1.50
C LYS A 65 -41.80 -2.64 1.70
N ASN A 66 -42.51 -3.04 2.76
CA ASN A 66 -42.69 -4.44 3.20
C ASN A 66 -41.42 -5.18 3.62
N GLU A 67 -40.40 -4.48 4.06
CA GLU A 67 -39.18 -5.07 4.65
C GLU A 67 -39.20 -4.84 6.17
N GLU A 68 -38.77 -5.86 6.90
CA GLU A 68 -38.54 -5.87 8.34
C GLU A 68 -37.15 -6.35 8.64
N CYS A 69 -36.58 -5.90 9.75
CA CYS A 69 -35.26 -6.29 10.23
C CYS A 69 -35.30 -6.37 11.75
N ASP A 70 -34.84 -7.48 12.30
CA ASP A 70 -34.57 -7.59 13.74
C ASP A 70 -33.15 -7.09 14.03
N PRO A 71 -33.01 -5.96 14.73
CA PRO A 71 -31.68 -5.45 15.06
C PRO A 71 -30.90 -6.33 16.04
N TRP A 72 -31.57 -7.20 16.77
CA TRP A 72 -30.97 -8.08 17.77
C TRP A 72 -30.43 -9.40 17.18
N ASP A 73 -30.85 -9.74 15.96
CA ASP A 73 -30.37 -10.91 15.20
C ASP A 73 -29.22 -10.55 14.23
N ALA A 74 -28.40 -9.58 14.63
CA ALA A 74 -27.28 -9.12 13.80
C ALA A 74 -25.99 -9.92 14.08
N GLU A 75 -25.43 -10.53 13.04
CA GLU A 75 -24.18 -11.31 13.11
C GLU A 75 -22.95 -10.40 13.03
N ALA A 76 -22.19 -10.29 14.12
CA ALA A 76 -20.94 -9.53 14.16
C ALA A 76 -19.82 -10.14 13.30
N GLY A 77 -18.72 -9.40 13.13
CA GLY A 77 -17.52 -9.90 12.45
C GLY A 77 -17.53 -9.76 10.93
N GLN A 78 -18.31 -8.83 10.39
CA GLN A 78 -18.29 -8.53 8.96
C GLN A 78 -17.02 -7.75 8.58
N VAL A 79 -15.87 -8.37 8.84
CA VAL A 79 -14.54 -7.80 8.63
C VAL A 79 -13.60 -8.82 7.97
N PHE A 80 -12.48 -8.34 7.45
CA PHE A 80 -11.39 -9.19 6.96
C PHE A 80 -10.04 -8.50 7.22
N VAL A 81 -8.98 -9.30 7.32
CA VAL A 81 -7.60 -8.79 7.38
C VAL A 81 -7.07 -8.65 5.95
N SER A 82 -6.69 -7.43 5.55
CA SER A 82 -5.98 -7.20 4.29
C SER A 82 -4.55 -7.72 4.43
N PHE A 83 -4.32 -8.91 3.91
CA PHE A 83 -3.07 -9.66 4.07
C PHE A 83 -2.22 -9.54 2.80
N SER A 84 -1.10 -8.84 2.88
CA SER A 84 -0.18 -8.65 1.74
C SER A 84 0.97 -9.66 1.71
N GLY A 85 1.08 -10.56 2.72
CA GLY A 85 2.24 -11.41 2.92
C GLY A 85 3.48 -10.69 3.43
N GLY A 86 3.41 -9.37 3.60
CA GLY A 86 4.48 -8.56 4.19
C GLY A 86 4.51 -8.69 5.72
N LYS A 87 5.67 -8.42 6.35
CA LYS A 87 5.90 -8.59 7.79
C LYS A 87 4.82 -7.92 8.66
N ASP A 88 4.43 -6.69 8.32
CA ASP A 88 3.45 -5.92 9.11
C ASP A 88 2.05 -6.56 9.06
N SER A 89 1.61 -7.00 7.87
CA SER A 89 0.33 -7.67 7.70
C SER A 89 0.33 -9.08 8.30
N THR A 90 1.48 -9.74 8.38
CA THR A 90 1.64 -11.04 9.03
C THR A 90 1.49 -10.91 10.55
N VAL A 91 2.13 -9.92 11.17
CA VAL A 91 1.94 -9.60 12.59
C VAL A 91 0.48 -9.25 12.89
N LEU A 92 -0.14 -8.41 12.05
CA LEU A 92 -1.55 -8.07 12.18
C LEU A 92 -2.45 -9.30 12.15
N LEU A 93 -2.26 -10.18 11.16
CA LEU A 93 -3.04 -11.41 11.01
C LEU A 93 -2.86 -12.33 12.21
N HIS A 94 -1.64 -12.48 12.72
CA HIS A 94 -1.36 -13.27 13.90
C HIS A 94 -2.08 -12.71 15.14
N ILE A 95 -2.04 -11.40 15.39
CA ILE A 95 -2.76 -10.78 16.52
C ILE A 95 -4.29 -10.93 16.35
N ALA A 96 -4.80 -10.74 15.14
CA ALA A 96 -6.23 -10.86 14.87
C ALA A 96 -6.73 -12.29 15.08
N ARG A 97 -5.96 -13.30 14.68
CA ARG A 97 -6.30 -14.73 14.86
C ARG A 97 -6.16 -15.22 16.30
N GLN A 98 -5.40 -14.54 17.14
CA GLN A 98 -5.45 -14.81 18.60
C GLN A 98 -6.81 -14.43 19.22
N LEU A 99 -7.52 -13.46 18.63
CA LEU A 99 -8.84 -13.03 19.10
C LEU A 99 -9.97 -13.77 18.37
N TYR A 100 -9.82 -13.94 17.08
CA TYR A 100 -10.82 -14.50 16.17
C TYR A 100 -10.11 -15.50 15.23
N PRO A 101 -9.96 -16.78 15.64
CA PRO A 101 -9.19 -17.79 14.89
C PRO A 101 -9.63 -17.94 13.43
N ASP A 102 -10.93 -17.79 13.17
CA ASP A 102 -11.55 -17.97 11.86
C ASP A 102 -11.66 -16.63 11.06
N ILE A 103 -11.00 -15.56 11.50
CA ILE A 103 -11.04 -14.30 10.75
C ILE A 103 -10.44 -14.49 9.35
N GLU A 104 -11.20 -14.10 8.34
CA GLU A 104 -10.77 -14.21 6.95
C GLU A 104 -9.61 -13.26 6.66
N ALA A 105 -8.59 -13.76 5.99
CA ALA A 105 -7.54 -12.95 5.37
C ALA A 105 -7.81 -12.81 3.87
N VAL A 106 -7.55 -11.64 3.29
CA VAL A 106 -7.73 -11.39 1.86
C VAL A 106 -6.40 -10.91 1.27
N PHE A 107 -5.90 -11.66 0.30
CA PHE A 107 -4.70 -11.37 -0.46
C PHE A 107 -5.06 -11.00 -1.90
N VAL A 108 -4.56 -9.87 -2.38
CA VAL A 108 -4.67 -9.51 -3.80
C VAL A 108 -3.39 -9.94 -4.51
N ASN A 109 -3.45 -11.05 -5.23
CA ASN A 109 -2.34 -11.51 -6.08
C ASN A 109 -2.32 -10.69 -7.37
N THR A 110 -1.47 -9.70 -7.40
CA THR A 110 -1.30 -8.82 -8.58
C THR A 110 -0.33 -9.40 -9.61
N GLY A 111 0.44 -10.45 -9.25
CA GLY A 111 1.58 -10.94 -10.01
C GLY A 111 2.82 -10.05 -9.91
N LEU A 112 2.78 -9.02 -9.05
CA LEU A 112 3.88 -8.07 -8.81
C LEU A 112 4.52 -8.26 -7.44
N GLU A 113 4.10 -9.22 -6.68
CA GLU A 113 4.71 -9.64 -5.43
C GLU A 113 5.92 -10.52 -5.74
N TYR A 114 6.93 -10.50 -4.85
CA TYR A 114 8.02 -11.46 -4.90
C TYR A 114 7.48 -12.90 -4.87
N PRO A 115 8.07 -13.85 -5.61
CA PRO A 115 7.63 -15.26 -5.60
C PRO A 115 7.53 -15.85 -4.20
N GLU A 116 8.46 -15.49 -3.31
CA GLU A 116 8.50 -15.91 -1.91
C GLU A 116 7.29 -15.42 -1.12
N ILE A 117 6.81 -14.21 -1.40
CA ILE A 117 5.58 -13.68 -0.80
C ILE A 117 4.37 -14.50 -1.25
N GLN A 118 4.29 -14.80 -2.55
CA GLN A 118 3.17 -15.60 -3.08
C GLN A 118 3.16 -17.02 -2.52
N GLN A 119 4.34 -17.62 -2.35
CA GLN A 119 4.49 -18.93 -1.74
C GLN A 119 4.13 -18.90 -0.25
N PHE A 120 4.60 -17.89 0.47
CA PHE A 120 4.31 -17.67 1.88
C PHE A 120 2.82 -17.50 2.16
N VAL A 121 2.12 -16.69 1.36
CA VAL A 121 0.68 -16.51 1.52
C VAL A 121 -0.10 -17.81 1.32
N LYS A 122 0.34 -18.69 0.42
CA LYS A 122 -0.30 -19.99 0.18
C LYS A 122 -0.15 -21.00 1.34
N SER A 123 0.80 -20.77 2.26
CA SER A 123 0.96 -21.60 3.45
C SER A 123 -0.05 -21.29 4.56
N PHE A 124 -0.84 -20.23 4.42
CA PHE A 124 -1.86 -19.84 5.39
C PHE A 124 -3.23 -20.41 5.01
N GLU A 125 -3.94 -20.91 6.01
CA GLU A 125 -5.33 -21.30 5.89
C GLU A 125 -6.26 -20.08 5.93
N ASN A 126 -7.49 -20.24 5.48
CA ASN A 126 -8.53 -19.22 5.46
C ASN A 126 -8.05 -17.89 4.83
N VAL A 127 -7.44 -17.98 3.63
CA VAL A 127 -7.00 -16.85 2.83
C VAL A 127 -7.75 -16.84 1.50
N THR A 128 -8.57 -15.82 1.30
CA THR A 128 -9.21 -15.56 0.00
C THR A 128 -8.23 -14.83 -0.92
N ILE A 129 -7.92 -15.44 -2.07
CA ILE A 129 -7.00 -14.87 -3.06
C ILE A 129 -7.81 -14.20 -4.17
N LEU A 130 -7.68 -12.88 -4.26
CA LEU A 130 -8.26 -12.07 -5.33
C LEU A 130 -7.23 -11.80 -6.42
N ARG A 131 -7.71 -11.52 -7.63
CA ARG A 131 -6.85 -11.12 -8.75
C ARG A 131 -7.41 -9.88 -9.44
N PRO A 132 -6.55 -8.97 -9.94
CA PRO A 132 -6.99 -7.85 -10.76
C PRO A 132 -7.57 -8.36 -12.09
N LYS A 133 -8.50 -7.59 -12.66
CA LYS A 133 -9.10 -7.89 -13.97
C LYS A 133 -8.16 -7.62 -15.14
N MET A 134 -7.16 -6.77 -14.95
CA MET A 134 -6.13 -6.43 -15.94
C MET A 134 -4.76 -6.93 -15.48
N ARG A 135 -3.94 -7.38 -16.41
CA ARG A 135 -2.52 -7.68 -16.16
C ARG A 135 -1.72 -6.38 -16.08
N PHE A 136 -0.57 -6.41 -15.44
CA PHE A 136 0.24 -5.21 -15.25
C PHE A 136 0.75 -4.60 -16.58
N ASP A 137 1.14 -5.43 -17.54
CA ASP A 137 1.52 -4.95 -18.88
C ASP A 137 0.37 -4.23 -19.58
N GLU A 138 -0.87 -4.69 -19.41
CA GLU A 138 -2.06 -4.02 -19.93
C GLU A 138 -2.34 -2.69 -19.21
N VAL A 139 -2.09 -2.65 -17.90
CA VAL A 139 -2.19 -1.41 -17.12
C VAL A 139 -1.18 -0.37 -17.61
N LEU A 140 0.07 -0.78 -17.88
CA LEU A 140 1.09 0.12 -18.40
C LEU A 140 0.73 0.62 -19.81
N LYS A 141 0.24 -0.26 -20.70
CA LYS A 141 -0.23 0.11 -22.04
C LYS A 141 -1.37 1.13 -21.99
N THR A 142 -2.31 0.90 -21.11
CA THR A 142 -3.54 1.71 -21.02
C THR A 142 -3.30 3.04 -20.32
N TYR A 143 -2.71 3.00 -19.14
CA TYR A 143 -2.59 4.16 -18.27
C TYR A 143 -1.19 4.77 -18.23
N GLY A 144 -0.14 3.96 -18.40
CA GLY A 144 1.25 4.40 -18.36
C GLY A 144 2.04 3.93 -17.15
N TYR A 145 3.30 4.31 -17.12
CA TYR A 145 4.30 3.87 -16.14
C TYR A 145 4.18 4.58 -14.79
N PRO A 146 4.34 3.86 -13.66
CA PRO A 146 4.32 4.41 -12.30
C PRO A 146 5.71 4.96 -11.93
N ILE A 147 6.01 6.19 -12.29
CA ILE A 147 7.32 6.82 -12.09
C ILE A 147 7.28 7.95 -11.05
N ILE A 148 8.44 8.26 -10.46
CA ILE A 148 8.69 9.34 -9.51
C ILE A 148 7.86 9.19 -8.22
N SER A 149 6.60 9.60 -8.23
CA SER A 149 5.64 9.43 -7.13
C SER A 149 4.21 9.44 -7.66
N LYS A 150 3.27 8.89 -6.86
CA LYS A 150 1.85 8.90 -7.24
C LYS A 150 1.34 10.30 -7.55
N ASP A 151 1.74 11.30 -6.76
CA ASP A 151 1.31 12.69 -6.91
C ASP A 151 1.86 13.31 -8.21
N ILE A 152 3.14 13.11 -8.49
CA ILE A 152 3.77 13.59 -9.73
C ILE A 152 3.23 12.85 -10.95
N ALA A 153 3.19 11.53 -10.93
CA ALA A 153 2.68 10.73 -12.04
C ALA A 153 1.22 11.10 -12.38
N LYS A 154 0.38 11.30 -11.37
CA LYS A 154 -0.98 11.83 -11.54
C LYS A 154 -0.98 13.20 -12.20
N THR A 155 -0.17 14.14 -11.70
CA THR A 155 -0.12 15.50 -12.24
C THR A 155 0.32 15.49 -13.70
N ILE A 156 1.34 14.72 -14.05
CA ILE A 156 1.80 14.58 -15.45
C ILE A 156 0.72 13.93 -16.32
N HIS A 157 0.06 12.86 -15.83
CA HIS A 157 -1.03 12.22 -16.54
C HIS A 157 -2.13 13.20 -16.93
N TYR A 158 -2.63 13.97 -15.95
CA TYR A 158 -3.70 14.94 -16.20
C TYR A 158 -3.27 16.13 -17.04
N ALA A 159 -2.02 16.59 -16.94
CA ALA A 159 -1.48 17.63 -17.81
C ALA A 159 -1.36 17.15 -19.25
N LYS A 160 -0.72 15.99 -19.46
CA LYS A 160 -0.37 15.47 -20.80
C LYS A 160 -1.57 14.90 -21.53
N GLN A 161 -2.41 14.10 -20.89
CA GLN A 161 -3.48 13.36 -21.55
C GLN A 161 -4.83 14.05 -21.50
N ASN A 162 -5.11 14.81 -20.45
CA ASN A 162 -6.39 15.47 -20.25
C ASN A 162 -6.33 16.99 -20.41
N ASN A 163 -5.16 17.55 -20.64
CA ASN A 163 -4.90 19.00 -20.71
C ASN A 163 -5.53 19.78 -19.54
N ALA A 164 -5.50 19.16 -18.34
CA ALA A 164 -6.18 19.70 -17.17
C ALA A 164 -5.48 20.94 -16.62
N LYS A 165 -6.20 22.06 -16.59
CA LYS A 165 -5.67 23.36 -16.13
C LYS A 165 -4.99 23.26 -14.75
N TRP A 166 -5.61 22.57 -13.78
CA TRP A 166 -5.05 22.45 -12.44
C TRP A 166 -3.66 21.78 -12.43
N ALA A 167 -3.45 20.79 -13.31
CA ALA A 167 -2.19 20.06 -13.41
C ALA A 167 -1.10 20.96 -14.03
N TRP A 168 -1.45 21.70 -15.07
CA TRP A 168 -0.56 22.71 -15.66
C TRP A 168 -0.24 23.83 -14.67
N ASP A 169 -1.22 24.31 -13.89
CA ASP A 169 -0.99 25.29 -12.83
C ASP A 169 0.03 24.77 -11.79
N MET A 170 -0.06 23.49 -11.40
CA MET A 170 0.94 22.87 -10.51
C MET A 170 2.34 22.85 -11.13
N LEU A 171 2.47 22.37 -12.37
CA LEU A 171 3.75 22.26 -13.08
C LEU A 171 4.36 23.63 -13.41
N ASN A 172 3.55 24.66 -13.57
CA ASN A 172 3.99 26.02 -13.81
C ASN A 172 4.23 26.82 -12.52
N GLY A 173 4.06 26.22 -11.34
CA GLY A 173 4.24 26.89 -10.06
C GLY A 173 3.16 27.95 -9.76
N ILE A 174 1.92 27.75 -10.26
CA ILE A 174 0.81 28.67 -10.09
C ILE A 174 -0.16 28.14 -9.03
N ASN A 175 -0.61 29.01 -8.13
CA ASN A 175 -1.68 28.68 -7.19
C ASN A 175 -3.04 28.70 -7.89
N GLY A 176 -3.67 27.56 -8.06
CA GLY A 176 -4.94 27.44 -8.79
C GLY A 176 -6.13 28.18 -8.18
N ARG A 177 -6.06 28.58 -6.88
CA ARG A 177 -7.15 29.35 -6.24
C ARG A 177 -7.13 30.82 -6.57
N ASN A 178 -5.96 31.40 -6.71
CA ASN A 178 -5.79 32.87 -6.89
C ASN A 178 -4.96 33.25 -8.12
N GLY A 179 -4.48 32.26 -8.90
CA GLY A 179 -3.68 32.49 -10.09
C GLY A 179 -2.27 33.06 -9.84
N LYS A 180 -1.85 33.25 -8.59
CA LYS A 180 -0.56 33.84 -8.25
C LYS A 180 0.56 32.78 -8.27
N PRO A 181 1.82 33.19 -8.51
CA PRO A 181 2.98 32.32 -8.36
C PRO A 181 3.05 31.70 -6.97
N SER A 182 3.48 30.44 -6.90
CA SER A 182 3.66 29.68 -5.67
C SER A 182 5.02 29.00 -5.69
N GLU A 183 5.93 29.48 -4.86
CA GLU A 183 7.29 28.93 -4.77
C GLU A 183 7.26 27.46 -4.34
N TYR A 184 6.39 27.09 -3.40
CA TYR A 184 6.18 25.69 -3.01
C TYR A 184 5.83 24.78 -4.19
N ARG A 185 4.90 25.21 -5.07
CA ARG A 185 4.53 24.41 -6.25
C ARG A 185 5.66 24.35 -7.27
N LYS A 186 6.34 25.47 -7.49
CA LYS A 186 7.49 25.57 -8.40
C LYS A 186 8.60 24.59 -7.98
N GLN A 187 8.97 24.56 -6.71
CA GLN A 187 9.99 23.64 -6.19
C GLN A 187 9.54 22.17 -6.22
N ARG A 188 8.28 21.91 -5.87
CA ARG A 188 7.77 20.54 -5.75
C ARG A 188 7.43 19.91 -7.11
N TYR A 189 6.80 20.66 -8.02
CA TYR A 189 6.27 20.13 -9.28
C TYR A 189 7.01 20.64 -10.51
N GLY A 190 7.50 21.89 -10.50
CA GLY A 190 8.07 22.54 -11.67
C GLY A 190 9.22 21.80 -12.31
N LYS A 191 10.11 21.20 -11.50
CA LYS A 191 11.22 20.37 -11.99
C LYS A 191 10.79 19.13 -12.78
N TYR A 192 9.54 18.67 -12.62
CA TYR A 192 9.01 17.53 -13.34
C TYR A 192 8.21 17.89 -14.61
N LYS A 193 8.11 19.18 -14.95
CA LYS A 193 7.46 19.64 -16.18
C LYS A 193 8.03 18.99 -17.45
N PRO A 194 9.35 18.73 -17.60
CA PRO A 194 9.90 18.03 -18.76
C PRO A 194 9.26 16.67 -19.05
N LEU A 195 8.73 15.96 -18.03
CA LEU A 195 8.04 14.68 -18.21
C LEU A 195 6.74 14.78 -19.03
N THR A 196 6.24 15.96 -19.31
CA THR A 196 5.12 16.14 -20.25
C THR A 196 5.51 15.92 -21.70
N GLN A 197 6.82 15.90 -22.00
CA GLN A 197 7.36 15.78 -23.35
C GLN A 197 7.92 14.37 -23.67
N VAL A 198 7.98 13.46 -22.68
CA VAL A 198 8.51 12.10 -22.92
C VAL A 198 7.59 11.30 -23.85
N ASP A 199 8.15 10.30 -24.51
CA ASP A 199 7.49 9.45 -25.50
C ASP A 199 6.66 8.30 -24.89
N PHE A 200 6.46 8.29 -23.59
CA PHE A 200 5.63 7.31 -22.88
C PHE A 200 4.55 7.97 -22.02
N LYS A 201 3.54 7.19 -21.64
CA LYS A 201 2.52 7.61 -20.68
C LYS A 201 3.01 7.37 -19.25
N CYS A 202 2.60 8.25 -18.31
CA CYS A 202 2.80 8.02 -16.88
C CYS A 202 1.48 8.17 -16.13
N SER A 203 1.31 7.41 -15.04
CA SER A 203 0.07 7.39 -14.28
C SER A 203 0.27 6.83 -12.88
N ASP A 204 -0.62 7.21 -11.96
CA ASP A 204 -0.75 6.59 -10.64
C ASP A 204 -1.82 5.48 -10.56
N CYS A 205 -2.46 5.15 -11.69
CA CYS A 205 -3.61 4.25 -11.75
C CYS A 205 -3.27 2.79 -11.42
N CYS A 206 -1.99 2.37 -11.47
CA CYS A 206 -1.65 0.96 -11.27
C CYS A 206 -2.12 0.43 -9.90
N CYS A 207 -1.99 1.20 -8.81
CA CYS A 207 -2.47 0.75 -7.49
C CYS A 207 -3.99 0.63 -7.45
N LEU A 208 -4.70 1.55 -8.07
CA LEU A 208 -6.16 1.52 -8.16
C LEU A 208 -6.63 0.25 -8.89
N VAL A 209 -6.05 -0.03 -10.07
CA VAL A 209 -6.46 -1.15 -10.92
C VAL A 209 -6.03 -2.49 -10.32
N MET A 210 -4.77 -2.58 -9.85
CA MET A 210 -4.17 -3.83 -9.43
C MET A 210 -4.53 -4.24 -8.01
N LYS A 211 -4.71 -3.28 -7.08
CA LYS A 211 -4.89 -3.57 -5.65
C LYS A 211 -6.25 -3.12 -5.10
N GLU A 212 -6.71 -1.90 -5.43
CA GLU A 212 -7.90 -1.33 -4.81
C GLU A 212 -9.20 -1.88 -5.43
N ASN A 213 -9.27 -1.94 -6.78
CA ASN A 213 -10.47 -2.44 -7.46
C ASN A 213 -10.84 -3.89 -7.11
N PRO A 214 -9.90 -4.86 -6.99
CA PRO A 214 -10.23 -6.21 -6.56
C PRO A 214 -10.88 -6.29 -5.17
N LEU A 215 -10.49 -5.37 -4.25
CA LEU A 215 -11.04 -5.36 -2.89
C LEU A 215 -12.44 -4.75 -2.81
N ARG A 216 -12.84 -3.90 -3.76
CA ARG A 216 -14.13 -3.18 -3.71
C ARG A 216 -15.35 -4.09 -3.59
N GLU A 217 -15.32 -5.27 -4.17
CA GLU A 217 -16.45 -6.19 -4.10
C GLU A 217 -16.60 -6.77 -2.68
N ILE A 218 -15.50 -7.18 -2.06
CA ILE A 218 -15.55 -7.70 -0.69
C ILE A 218 -15.80 -6.59 0.33
N GLU A 219 -15.32 -5.37 0.07
CA GLU A 219 -15.55 -4.20 0.95
C GLU A 219 -17.03 -3.76 1.00
N LYS A 220 -17.87 -4.22 0.07
CA LYS A 220 -19.32 -4.02 0.14
C LYS A 220 -19.96 -4.78 1.30
N THR A 221 -19.44 -5.96 1.60
CA THR A 221 -19.99 -6.88 2.60
C THR A 221 -19.14 -7.00 3.85
N LYS A 222 -17.85 -6.71 3.79
CA LYS A 222 -16.91 -6.80 4.92
C LYS A 222 -16.01 -5.57 4.96
N LYS A 223 -15.53 -5.20 6.14
CA LYS A 223 -14.68 -4.01 6.32
C LYS A 223 -13.24 -4.39 6.64
N PRO A 224 -12.25 -3.75 5.99
CA PRO A 224 -10.87 -4.16 6.10
C PRO A 224 -10.21 -3.75 7.42
N ILE A 225 -9.35 -4.62 7.91
CA ILE A 225 -8.32 -4.36 8.93
C ILE A 225 -6.97 -4.40 8.21
N ILE A 226 -6.18 -3.32 8.28
CA ILE A 226 -4.99 -3.12 7.44
C ILE A 226 -3.75 -2.91 8.31
N GLY A 227 -2.66 -3.62 8.02
CA GLY A 227 -1.34 -3.48 8.66
C GLY A 227 -0.57 -2.30 8.09
N ILE A 228 -0.85 -1.08 8.55
CA ILE A 228 -0.20 0.17 8.15
C ILE A 228 0.40 0.84 9.37
N LEU A 229 1.64 1.31 9.26
CA LEU A 229 2.33 2.09 10.28
C LEU A 229 2.33 3.58 9.90
N ALA A 230 2.03 4.47 10.85
CA ALA A 230 2.05 5.92 10.62
C ALA A 230 3.47 6.44 10.32
N CYS A 231 4.49 5.84 10.97
CA CYS A 231 5.89 6.23 10.82
C CYS A 231 6.47 6.02 9.41
N GLU A 232 5.80 5.26 8.54
CA GLU A 232 6.30 4.98 7.18
C GLU A 232 6.26 6.19 6.24
N SER A 233 5.42 7.19 6.50
CA SER A 233 5.37 8.42 5.71
C SER A 233 4.50 9.50 6.37
N GLU A 234 4.80 10.78 6.11
CA GLU A 234 3.98 11.93 6.55
C GLU A 234 2.51 11.78 6.15
N ARG A 235 2.22 11.29 4.94
CA ARG A 235 0.83 11.05 4.49
C ARG A 235 0.09 10.06 5.39
N ARG A 236 0.79 9.04 5.92
CA ARG A 236 0.18 8.05 6.83
C ARG A 236 0.03 8.62 8.23
N THR A 237 0.99 9.41 8.68
CA THR A 237 0.87 10.21 9.91
C THR A 237 -0.34 11.14 9.83
N ASP A 238 -0.47 11.94 8.77
CA ASP A 238 -1.62 12.83 8.57
C ASP A 238 -2.95 12.07 8.55
N ALA A 239 -2.99 10.90 7.92
CA ALA A 239 -4.18 10.06 7.91
C ALA A 239 -4.55 9.54 9.31
N TRP A 240 -3.56 9.23 10.15
CA TRP A 240 -3.78 8.86 11.55
C TRP A 240 -4.26 10.04 12.38
N LEU A 241 -3.66 11.21 12.23
CA LEU A 241 -4.08 12.43 12.93
C LEU A 241 -5.55 12.81 12.63
N LYS A 242 -6.04 12.49 11.45
CA LYS A 242 -7.45 12.74 11.05
C LYS A 242 -8.43 11.75 11.64
N THR A 243 -8.10 10.47 11.73
CA THR A 243 -9.09 9.42 12.01
C THR A 243 -8.69 8.44 13.11
N GLY A 244 -7.47 8.50 13.61
CA GLY A 244 -6.93 7.50 14.52
C GLY A 244 -6.81 6.11 13.87
N CYS A 245 -6.92 5.07 14.72
CA CYS A 245 -6.80 3.67 14.27
C CYS A 245 -8.03 3.17 13.52
N ASN A 246 -9.24 3.51 13.99
CA ASN A 246 -10.51 3.02 13.44
C ASN A 246 -11.28 4.18 12.81
N ALA A 247 -11.28 4.25 11.48
CA ALA A 247 -11.93 5.30 10.71
C ALA A 247 -13.39 4.92 10.37
N PHE A 248 -14.28 4.93 11.36
CA PHE A 248 -15.68 4.54 11.20
C PHE A 248 -16.46 5.47 10.26
N GLU A 249 -16.27 6.79 10.41
CA GLU A 249 -17.03 7.83 9.69
C GLU A 249 -16.46 8.15 8.31
N SER A 250 -15.46 7.39 7.85
CA SER A 250 -14.89 7.57 6.52
C SER A 250 -15.86 7.07 5.43
N LYS A 251 -15.82 7.68 4.24
CA LYS A 251 -16.52 7.15 3.06
C LYS A 251 -16.12 5.70 2.74
N GLU A 252 -14.89 5.35 3.05
CA GLU A 252 -14.36 4.01 2.95
C GLU A 252 -13.82 3.63 4.35
N PRO A 253 -14.67 3.08 5.25
CA PRO A 253 -14.27 2.74 6.60
C PRO A 253 -13.15 1.70 6.61
N LYS A 254 -12.11 1.96 7.41
CA LYS A 254 -10.92 1.08 7.51
C LYS A 254 -10.36 1.11 8.93
N SER A 255 -9.96 -0.05 9.44
CA SER A 255 -9.21 -0.17 10.68
C SER A 255 -7.72 -0.31 10.40
N LYS A 256 -6.91 0.45 11.12
CA LYS A 256 -5.43 0.44 11.09
C LYS A 256 -4.91 0.27 12.51
N PRO A 257 -5.17 -0.87 13.16
CA PRO A 257 -4.98 -1.03 14.61
C PRO A 257 -3.52 -0.99 15.05
N MET A 258 -2.57 -1.17 14.12
CA MET A 258 -1.13 -1.09 14.34
C MET A 258 -0.52 0.24 13.88
N SER A 259 -1.32 1.26 13.53
CA SER A 259 -0.78 2.48 12.91
C SER A 259 0.19 3.26 13.80
N PHE A 260 0.12 3.11 15.12
CA PHE A 260 1.06 3.71 16.09
C PHE A 260 2.30 2.84 16.38
N TRP A 261 2.43 1.64 15.77
CA TRP A 261 3.63 0.82 15.90
C TRP A 261 4.79 1.42 15.09
N THR A 262 6.01 1.11 15.52
CA THR A 262 7.24 1.36 14.77
C THR A 262 7.68 0.07 14.07
N GLU A 263 8.61 0.18 13.13
CA GLU A 263 9.21 -0.99 12.50
C GLU A 263 9.91 -1.90 13.52
N GLN A 264 10.56 -1.30 14.52
CA GLN A 264 11.21 -2.06 15.60
C GLN A 264 10.21 -2.88 16.42
N ASP A 265 9.01 -2.36 16.67
CA ASP A 265 7.95 -3.12 17.35
C ASP A 265 7.53 -4.35 16.54
N VAL A 266 7.42 -4.21 15.22
CA VAL A 266 7.09 -5.32 14.33
C VAL A 266 8.18 -6.39 14.36
N LEU A 267 9.44 -6.00 14.22
CA LEU A 267 10.58 -6.93 14.24
C LEU A 267 10.75 -7.61 15.61
N GLN A 268 10.59 -6.86 16.70
CA GLN A 268 10.58 -7.41 18.06
C GLN A 268 9.45 -8.41 18.28
N TYR A 269 8.25 -8.11 17.77
CA TYR A 269 7.10 -9.01 17.84
C TYR A 269 7.38 -10.32 17.10
N ILE A 270 7.86 -10.25 15.87
CA ILE A 270 8.20 -11.42 15.05
C ILE A 270 9.23 -12.29 15.78
N LYS A 271 10.31 -11.70 16.28
CA LYS A 271 11.37 -12.41 17.00
C LYS A 271 10.88 -13.03 18.32
N ARG A 272 10.05 -12.28 19.08
CA ARG A 272 9.54 -12.74 20.38
C ARG A 272 8.57 -13.91 20.27
N PHE A 273 7.72 -13.91 19.26
CA PHE A 273 6.68 -14.92 19.07
C PHE A 273 7.03 -15.96 17.99
N ASP A 274 8.26 -15.92 17.49
CA ASP A 274 8.75 -16.81 16.41
C ASP A 274 7.80 -16.89 15.22
N ILE A 275 7.35 -15.71 14.75
CA ILE A 275 6.39 -15.61 13.65
C ILE A 275 7.10 -15.87 12.33
N PRO A 276 6.64 -16.84 11.53
CA PRO A 276 7.19 -17.04 10.20
C PRO A 276 6.95 -15.81 9.31
N ILE A 277 7.95 -15.42 8.53
CA ILE A 277 7.87 -14.39 7.51
C ILE A 277 8.37 -14.94 6.17
N ALA A 278 8.02 -14.29 5.07
CA ALA A 278 8.48 -14.71 3.77
C ALA A 278 10.02 -14.66 3.66
N SER A 279 10.61 -15.68 3.04
CA SER A 279 12.08 -15.84 2.97
C SER A 279 12.81 -14.68 2.30
N VAL A 280 12.14 -13.86 1.51
CA VAL A 280 12.70 -12.63 0.92
C VAL A 280 13.18 -11.61 1.96
N TYR A 281 12.67 -11.67 3.20
CA TYR A 281 13.15 -10.85 4.31
C TYR A 281 14.46 -11.36 4.92
N GLY A 282 14.82 -12.63 4.68
CA GLY A 282 15.94 -13.27 5.37
C GLY A 282 15.67 -13.41 6.86
N ASP A 283 16.74 -13.33 7.65
CA ASP A 283 16.70 -13.45 9.10
C ASP A 283 16.53 -12.08 9.77
N ILE A 284 15.97 -12.08 10.99
CA ILE A 284 15.92 -10.89 11.85
C ILE A 284 17.07 -10.94 12.85
N VAL A 285 18.03 -10.04 12.67
CA VAL A 285 19.27 -9.96 13.47
C VAL A 285 19.43 -8.58 14.09
N TYR A 286 20.31 -8.44 15.09
CA TYR A 286 20.70 -7.11 15.53
C TYR A 286 21.65 -6.48 14.51
N ALA A 287 21.53 -5.18 14.27
CA ALA A 287 22.36 -4.47 13.31
C ALA A 287 23.86 -4.64 13.58
N LYS A 288 24.29 -4.66 14.86
CA LYS A 288 25.67 -4.94 15.27
C LYS A 288 26.19 -6.31 14.86
N ASP A 289 25.30 -7.32 14.78
CA ASP A 289 25.68 -8.69 14.42
C ASP A 289 25.66 -8.88 12.89
N ALA A 290 24.90 -8.04 12.18
CA ALA A 290 24.83 -8.03 10.73
C ALA A 290 26.14 -7.51 10.08
N GLU A 291 26.97 -6.73 10.81
CA GLU A 291 28.27 -6.23 10.33
C GLU A 291 29.24 -7.34 9.91
N GLN A 292 29.13 -8.52 10.49
CA GLN A 292 29.99 -9.65 10.11
C GLN A 292 29.57 -10.30 8.78
N THR A 293 28.45 -9.93 8.19
CA THR A 293 27.87 -10.63 7.04
C THR A 293 27.60 -9.81 5.78
N ARG A 294 27.60 -8.47 5.74
CA ARG A 294 27.38 -7.62 4.53
C ARG A 294 26.91 -6.18 4.81
N LEU A 295 27.31 -5.52 5.87
CA LEU A 295 26.78 -4.20 6.25
C LEU A 295 27.21 -3.03 5.35
N GLU A 296 28.31 -3.16 4.64
CA GLU A 296 28.72 -2.15 3.66
C GLU A 296 27.67 -1.97 2.55
N ASP A 297 26.86 -3.01 2.28
CA ASP A 297 25.84 -3.02 1.21
C ASP A 297 24.50 -2.38 1.61
N PHE A 298 24.22 -2.17 2.90
CA PHE A 298 22.86 -1.77 3.33
C PHE A 298 22.69 -0.30 3.71
N GLY A 299 23.76 0.48 3.82
CA GLY A 299 23.68 1.91 4.16
C GLY A 299 22.84 2.18 5.43
N ILE A 300 22.93 1.28 6.43
CA ILE A 300 22.12 1.36 7.65
C ILE A 300 22.80 2.37 8.57
N ASP A 301 22.15 3.51 8.79
CA ASP A 301 22.50 4.42 9.89
C ASP A 301 22.23 3.69 11.21
N GLY A 302 23.29 3.25 11.88
CA GLY A 302 23.14 2.55 13.16
C GLY A 302 24.06 1.35 13.38
N VAL A 303 25.16 1.28 12.63
CA VAL A 303 26.27 0.36 12.89
C VAL A 303 26.59 0.34 14.39
N GLY A 304 26.57 -0.87 15.00
CA GLY A 304 26.78 -1.04 16.44
C GLY A 304 25.54 -0.82 17.31
N SER A 305 24.32 -0.66 16.74
CA SER A 305 23.09 -0.46 17.52
C SER A 305 22.37 -1.77 17.86
N ASP A 306 21.65 -1.78 18.99
CA ASP A 306 20.73 -2.87 19.38
C ASP A 306 19.42 -2.88 18.57
N LYS A 307 19.36 -2.22 17.40
CA LYS A 307 18.22 -2.23 16.50
C LYS A 307 18.16 -3.55 15.75
N LEU A 308 16.94 -4.06 15.58
CA LEU A 308 16.68 -5.22 14.73
C LEU A 308 16.58 -4.79 13.26
N VAL A 309 17.13 -5.62 12.37
CA VAL A 309 17.08 -5.45 10.91
C VAL A 309 16.80 -6.79 10.26
N THR A 310 16.30 -6.78 9.02
CA THR A 310 16.20 -7.97 8.18
C THR A 310 17.45 -8.09 7.31
N THR A 311 17.96 -9.31 7.10
CA THR A 311 19.16 -9.55 6.27
C THR A 311 18.86 -9.55 4.77
N GLY A 312 17.59 -9.61 4.39
CA GLY A 312 17.12 -9.52 3.00
C GLY A 312 16.46 -8.17 2.71
N CYS A 313 15.26 -8.20 2.14
CA CYS A 313 14.51 -6.97 1.86
C CYS A 313 13.98 -6.32 3.15
N ASP A 314 14.08 -5.00 3.26
CA ASP A 314 13.42 -4.25 4.34
C ASP A 314 11.91 -4.22 4.14
N ARG A 315 11.48 -4.06 2.88
CA ARG A 315 10.08 -3.90 2.51
C ARG A 315 9.78 -4.62 1.20
N THR A 316 8.67 -5.32 1.18
CA THR A 316 8.14 -5.98 0.01
C THR A 316 7.00 -5.14 -0.58
N GLY A 317 7.29 -4.43 -1.64
CA GLY A 317 6.28 -3.76 -2.46
C GLY A 317 6.06 -4.51 -3.77
N CYS A 318 5.40 -3.87 -4.75
CA CYS A 318 5.40 -4.40 -6.13
C CYS A 318 6.83 -4.39 -6.67
N ILE A 319 7.33 -5.53 -7.17
CA ILE A 319 8.72 -5.67 -7.62
C ILE A 319 9.09 -4.72 -8.77
N PHE A 320 8.14 -4.36 -9.61
CA PHE A 320 8.32 -3.46 -10.77
C PHE A 320 7.88 -2.00 -10.52
N CYS A 321 7.58 -1.63 -9.27
CA CYS A 321 7.14 -0.26 -8.97
C CYS A 321 8.32 0.71 -8.99
N ALA A 322 8.25 1.75 -9.82
CA ALA A 322 9.27 2.79 -9.88
C ALA A 322 8.92 4.06 -9.09
N PHE A 323 7.86 4.04 -8.28
CA PHE A 323 7.61 5.13 -7.34
C PHE A 323 8.68 5.19 -6.26
N GLY A 324 9.37 6.31 -6.18
CA GLY A 324 10.41 6.57 -5.19
C GLY A 324 11.79 6.03 -5.55
N CYS A 325 11.95 5.22 -6.60
CA CYS A 325 13.23 4.56 -6.93
C CYS A 325 14.40 5.54 -7.22
N HIS A 326 14.10 6.78 -7.57
CA HIS A 326 15.11 7.84 -7.72
C HIS A 326 15.71 8.33 -6.37
N LEU A 327 15.13 7.88 -5.26
CA LEU A 327 15.60 8.19 -3.90
C LEU A 327 16.34 6.98 -3.27
N ASP A 328 16.39 5.86 -3.98
CA ASP A 328 17.02 4.66 -3.47
C ASP A 328 18.52 4.86 -3.32
N ARG A 329 19.07 4.37 -2.19
CA ARG A 329 20.50 4.22 -1.98
C ARG A 329 21.02 3.02 -2.78
N GLU A 330 22.30 2.95 -3.06
CA GLU A 330 22.93 1.78 -3.65
C GLU A 330 23.16 0.69 -2.59
N PRO A 331 22.92 -0.58 -2.94
CA PRO A 331 22.28 -1.04 -4.17
C PRO A 331 20.78 -0.70 -4.18
N SER A 332 20.32 -0.10 -5.30
CA SER A 332 18.91 0.25 -5.46
C SER A 332 18.02 -0.99 -5.50
N LYS A 333 16.69 -0.78 -5.42
CA LYS A 333 15.71 -1.85 -5.58
C LYS A 333 15.90 -2.65 -6.87
N PHE A 334 16.16 -1.98 -7.98
CA PHE A 334 16.33 -2.65 -9.28
C PHE A 334 17.68 -3.35 -9.42
N GLN A 335 18.75 -2.81 -8.83
CA GLN A 335 20.05 -3.48 -8.73
C GLN A 335 19.93 -4.78 -7.91
N ARG A 336 19.30 -4.71 -6.74
CA ARG A 336 19.00 -5.92 -5.94
C ARG A 336 18.12 -6.92 -6.69
N LEU A 337 17.11 -6.44 -7.43
CA LEU A 337 16.25 -7.31 -8.24
C LEU A 337 17.06 -8.03 -9.34
N LYS A 338 18.04 -7.37 -9.95
CA LYS A 338 18.95 -7.95 -10.94
C LYS A 338 19.74 -9.13 -10.36
N GLU A 339 20.25 -8.97 -9.15
CA GLU A 339 21.05 -9.99 -8.46
C GLU A 339 20.20 -11.17 -7.96
N THR A 340 19.07 -10.86 -7.32
CA THR A 340 18.27 -11.88 -6.64
C THR A 340 17.23 -12.55 -7.55
N HIS A 341 16.70 -11.82 -8.53
CA HIS A 341 15.62 -12.25 -9.42
C HIS A 341 15.89 -11.85 -10.88
N PRO A 342 16.96 -12.35 -11.51
CA PRO A 342 17.41 -11.88 -12.83
C PRO A 342 16.34 -12.02 -13.93
N ARG A 343 15.54 -13.06 -13.92
CA ARG A 343 14.45 -13.25 -14.92
C ARG A 343 13.37 -12.17 -14.79
N GLN A 344 12.97 -11.80 -13.56
CA GLN A 344 12.02 -10.73 -13.31
C GLN A 344 12.61 -9.37 -13.68
N TYR A 345 13.89 -9.17 -13.38
CA TYR A 345 14.60 -7.97 -13.78
C TYR A 345 14.64 -7.81 -15.29
N GLU A 346 15.06 -8.84 -16.02
CA GLU A 346 15.11 -8.85 -17.50
C GLU A 346 13.74 -8.55 -18.11
N TYR A 347 12.67 -9.17 -17.59
CA TYR A 347 11.31 -8.89 -18.02
C TYR A 347 10.88 -7.44 -17.73
N CYS A 348 11.29 -6.90 -16.58
CA CYS A 348 10.97 -5.53 -16.18
C CYS A 348 11.67 -4.50 -17.08
N ILE A 349 12.97 -4.67 -17.29
CA ILE A 349 13.80 -3.69 -18.00
C ILE A 349 13.68 -3.86 -19.51
N GLY A 350 13.66 -5.09 -19.98
CA GLY A 350 13.62 -5.44 -21.40
C GLY A 350 12.27 -5.27 -22.06
N GLY A 351 12.23 -5.57 -23.34
CA GLY A 351 11.04 -5.44 -24.16
C GLY A 351 10.66 -3.99 -24.46
N GLY A 352 9.39 -3.81 -24.81
CA GLY A 352 8.85 -2.51 -25.20
C GLY A 352 8.89 -2.28 -26.72
N GLU A 353 7.99 -1.42 -27.16
CA GLU A 353 7.83 -1.04 -28.58
C GLU A 353 7.11 0.31 -28.67
N TYR A 354 7.30 1.03 -29.75
CA TYR A 354 6.49 2.20 -30.08
C TYR A 354 5.16 1.79 -30.71
N ASP A 355 4.08 2.45 -30.33
CA ASP A 355 2.82 2.32 -31.05
C ASP A 355 2.78 3.21 -32.31
N GLU A 356 1.67 3.17 -33.06
CA GLU A 356 1.44 3.97 -34.25
C GLU A 356 1.54 5.49 -34.06
N ASN A 357 1.39 5.94 -32.81
CA ASN A 357 1.47 7.36 -32.42
C ASN A 357 2.84 7.73 -31.85
N GLY A 358 3.83 6.83 -31.91
CA GLY A 358 5.16 7.04 -31.37
C GLY A 358 5.20 7.02 -29.85
N ILE A 359 4.25 6.36 -29.19
CA ILE A 359 4.22 6.21 -27.74
C ILE A 359 4.82 4.88 -27.33
N TRP A 360 5.84 4.93 -26.45
CA TRP A 360 6.47 3.74 -25.90
C TRP A 360 5.55 2.98 -24.94
N LYS A 361 5.49 1.67 -25.08
CA LYS A 361 4.62 0.77 -24.30
C LYS A 361 5.25 -0.62 -24.14
N PRO A 362 4.83 -1.45 -23.18
CA PRO A 362 5.20 -2.87 -23.08
C PRO A 362 4.88 -3.66 -24.34
N ASN A 363 5.69 -4.70 -24.60
CA ASN A 363 5.40 -5.69 -25.64
C ASN A 363 5.37 -7.12 -25.04
N LYS A 364 5.46 -8.16 -25.89
CA LYS A 364 5.43 -9.57 -25.43
C LYS A 364 6.71 -9.98 -24.70
N GLN A 365 7.84 -9.34 -24.98
CA GLN A 365 9.15 -9.66 -24.42
C GLN A 365 9.36 -9.04 -23.03
N GLY A 366 8.68 -7.93 -22.71
CA GLY A 366 8.85 -7.28 -21.41
C GLY A 366 8.10 -5.98 -21.25
N LEU A 367 8.36 -5.34 -20.12
CA LEU A 367 7.66 -4.12 -19.71
C LEU A 367 8.26 -2.85 -20.32
N GLY A 368 9.50 -2.90 -20.84
CA GLY A 368 10.17 -1.75 -21.45
C GLY A 368 10.53 -0.64 -20.46
N MET A 369 10.70 -0.97 -19.17
CA MET A 369 11.01 0.04 -18.14
C MET A 369 12.45 0.57 -18.27
N GLY A 370 13.36 -0.18 -18.92
CA GLY A 370 14.73 0.30 -19.19
C GLY A 370 14.73 1.59 -20.00
N HIS A 371 13.99 1.63 -21.12
CA HIS A 371 13.82 2.86 -21.91
C HIS A 371 13.27 4.03 -21.07
N VAL A 372 12.27 3.74 -20.23
CA VAL A 372 11.69 4.78 -19.35
C VAL A 372 12.72 5.34 -18.37
N PHE A 373 13.58 4.47 -17.79
CA PHE A 373 14.65 4.89 -16.89
C PHE A 373 15.75 5.64 -17.60
N ASP A 374 16.09 5.25 -18.82
CA ASP A 374 17.06 5.98 -19.65
C ASP A 374 16.57 7.38 -19.99
N GLU A 375 15.31 7.54 -20.37
CA GLU A 375 14.71 8.86 -20.61
C GLU A 375 14.71 9.73 -19.34
N LEU A 376 14.43 9.14 -18.15
CA LEU A 376 14.53 9.86 -16.89
C LEU A 376 15.98 10.28 -16.59
N ASN A 377 16.94 9.40 -16.83
CA ASN A 377 18.37 9.68 -16.64
C ASN A 377 18.87 10.76 -17.62
N LYS A 378 18.43 10.78 -18.87
CA LYS A 378 18.72 11.86 -19.81
C LYS A 378 18.20 13.21 -19.34
N ILE A 379 17.01 13.26 -18.74
CA ILE A 379 16.38 14.51 -18.27
C ILE A 379 17.01 15.04 -16.98
N TYR A 380 17.30 14.16 -16.02
CA TYR A 380 17.67 14.54 -14.65
C TYR A 380 19.14 14.28 -14.31
N GLY A 381 19.89 13.68 -15.21
CA GLY A 381 21.31 13.32 -15.04
C GLY A 381 21.53 11.82 -14.83
N ASP A 382 22.72 11.35 -15.23
CA ASP A 382 23.11 9.94 -15.11
C ASP A 382 23.00 9.48 -13.66
N GLY A 383 22.41 8.28 -13.49
CA GLY A 383 22.20 7.70 -12.17
C GLY A 383 21.02 8.29 -11.39
N PHE A 384 20.17 9.12 -11.99
CA PHE A 384 18.92 9.54 -11.36
C PHE A 384 18.03 8.34 -11.00
N ILE A 385 17.96 7.36 -11.90
CA ILE A 385 17.44 6.02 -11.61
C ILE A 385 18.60 5.02 -11.75
N LYS A 386 18.96 4.38 -10.65
CA LYS A 386 20.03 3.40 -10.58
C LYS A 386 19.42 2.00 -10.77
N TYR A 387 19.65 1.40 -11.94
CA TYR A 387 19.00 0.11 -12.25
C TYR A 387 19.91 -0.91 -12.92
N HIS A 388 21.14 -0.50 -13.31
CA HIS A 388 22.17 -1.38 -13.87
C HIS A 388 23.00 -2.10 -12.81
#